data_579e2bd9fdc8c26f08cdb7c7cbb0b51a
#
_entry.id   579e2bd9fdc8c26f08cdb7c7cbb0b51a
#
_cell.length_a   1.000
_cell.length_b   1.000
_cell.length_c   1.000
_cell.angle_alpha   90.00
_cell.angle_beta   90.00
_cell.angle_gamma   90.00
#
_symmetry.space_group_name_H-M   'P 1'
#
loop_
_entity.id
_entity.type
_entity.pdbx_description
1 polymer ?
#
loop_
_entity_poly.entity_id
_entity_poly.type
_entity_poly.pdbx_seq_one_letter_code
_entity_poly.pdbx_strand_id
1 'polypeptide(L)'
;MNKFPMTVQGADKLREELVRLKQVDRPKVIAAIAEARAHGDLKENAEYHAAREQQGFIEGRIMEIEGKLSAAQVIDVTQMENEGRVIFGATVKLSTDDHKELCYQIVGEDEADINLNKISVTSPVARALIGKYEGDSVAVQTPEGAIPYEIVAVEYI
;
A
#
# COMPACT_ATOMS: atom_id res chain seq x y z
N MET A 1 5.61 19.74 -5.20
CA MET A 1 5.79 18.30 -5.03
C MET A 1 4.48 17.62 -4.70
N ASN A 2 4.18 16.57 -5.41
CA ASN A 2 3.00 15.78 -5.11
C ASN A 2 3.24 14.94 -3.86
N LYS A 3 2.29 15.02 -2.93
CA LYS A 3 2.32 14.16 -1.74
C LYS A 3 1.37 12.99 -1.96
N PHE A 4 1.79 11.81 -1.52
CA PHE A 4 0.99 10.60 -1.62
C PHE A 4 0.39 10.27 -0.26
N PRO A 5 -0.93 10.06 -0.18
CA PRO A 5 -1.54 9.70 1.10
C PRO A 5 -1.15 8.27 1.50
N MET A 6 -0.88 8.10 2.78
CA MET A 6 -0.62 6.79 3.39
C MET A 6 -1.35 6.71 4.72
N THR A 7 -1.77 5.50 5.09
CA THR A 7 -2.22 5.26 6.45
C THR A 7 -1.01 5.16 7.38
N VAL A 8 -1.23 5.29 8.68
CA VAL A 8 -0.18 5.10 9.68
C VAL A 8 0.42 3.70 9.55
N GLN A 9 -0.43 2.69 9.39
CA GLN A 9 0.00 1.30 9.27
C GLN A 9 0.86 1.07 8.03
N GLY A 10 0.49 1.68 6.90
CA GLY A 10 1.26 1.57 5.67
C GLY A 10 2.63 2.22 5.78
N ALA A 11 2.71 3.40 6.38
CA ALA A 11 3.98 4.07 6.62
C ALA A 11 4.88 3.26 7.56
N ASP A 12 4.29 2.70 8.63
CA ASP A 12 5.05 1.89 9.58
C ASP A 12 5.61 0.62 8.93
N LYS A 13 4.83 -0.06 8.09
CA LYS A 13 5.30 -1.23 7.34
C LYS A 13 6.49 -0.90 6.43
N LEU A 14 6.41 0.24 5.72
CA LEU A 14 7.51 0.67 4.87
C LEU A 14 8.76 0.98 5.69
N ARG A 15 8.61 1.63 6.84
CA ARG A 15 9.74 1.91 7.73
C ARG A 15 10.39 0.64 8.26
N GLU A 16 9.60 -0.34 8.64
CA GLU A 16 10.09 -1.64 9.11
C GLU A 16 10.83 -2.38 8.00
N GLU A 17 10.28 -2.38 6.78
CA GLU A 17 10.93 -3.00 5.63
C GLU A 17 12.27 -2.31 5.33
N LEU A 18 12.31 -0.98 5.40
CA LEU A 18 13.52 -0.20 5.17
C LEU A 18 14.62 -0.54 6.17
N VAL A 19 14.26 -0.66 7.46
CA VAL A 19 15.21 -1.06 8.51
C VAL A 19 15.77 -2.45 8.22
N ARG A 20 14.92 -3.41 7.87
CA ARG A 20 15.35 -4.77 7.54
C ARG A 20 16.28 -4.80 6.33
N LEU A 21 15.94 -4.07 5.28
CA LEU A 21 16.77 -4.00 4.07
C LEU A 21 18.16 -3.44 4.37
N LYS A 22 18.23 -2.38 5.17
CA LYS A 22 19.51 -1.72 5.50
C LYS A 22 20.35 -2.48 6.53
N GLN A 23 19.71 -3.07 7.53
CA GLN A 23 20.39 -3.69 8.67
C GLN A 23 20.59 -5.20 8.56
N VAL A 24 19.79 -5.87 7.75
CA VAL A 24 19.83 -7.32 7.59
C VAL A 24 20.20 -7.72 6.15
N ASP A 25 19.38 -7.33 5.20
CA ASP A 25 19.52 -7.81 3.81
C ASP A 25 20.76 -7.24 3.14
N ARG A 26 21.03 -5.96 3.30
CA ARG A 26 22.20 -5.30 2.70
C ARG A 26 23.52 -5.90 3.21
N PRO A 27 23.75 -6.00 4.52
CA PRO A 27 24.98 -6.64 5.02
C PRO A 27 25.13 -8.07 4.59
N LYS A 28 24.03 -8.82 4.54
CA LYS A 28 24.04 -10.22 4.13
C LYS A 28 24.45 -10.39 2.67
N VAL A 29 23.92 -9.55 1.77
CA VAL A 29 24.28 -9.65 0.36
C VAL A 29 25.71 -9.17 0.11
N ILE A 30 26.17 -8.16 0.85
CA ILE A 30 27.58 -7.72 0.78
C ILE A 30 28.51 -8.85 1.17
N ALA A 31 28.18 -9.58 2.24
CA ALA A 31 28.95 -10.74 2.66
C ALA A 31 28.93 -11.86 1.60
N ALA A 32 27.76 -12.10 0.98
CA ALA A 32 27.62 -13.08 -0.08
C ALA A 32 28.46 -12.75 -1.31
N ILE A 33 28.53 -11.47 -1.67
CA ILE A 33 29.37 -11.00 -2.78
C ILE A 33 30.86 -11.26 -2.46
N ALA A 34 31.28 -10.91 -1.25
CA ALA A 34 32.66 -11.10 -0.82
C ALA A 34 33.05 -12.59 -0.84
N GLU A 35 32.18 -13.46 -0.36
CA GLU A 35 32.38 -14.90 -0.38
C GLU A 35 32.45 -15.43 -1.81
N ALA A 36 31.55 -15.00 -2.69
CA ALA A 36 31.54 -15.44 -4.08
C ALA A 36 32.82 -15.00 -4.82
N ARG A 37 33.31 -13.80 -4.55
CA ARG A 37 34.55 -13.29 -5.15
C ARG A 37 35.76 -14.11 -4.76
N ALA A 38 35.76 -14.67 -3.56
CA ALA A 38 36.84 -15.49 -3.08
C ALA A 38 37.00 -16.84 -3.86
N HIS A 39 35.94 -17.25 -4.57
CA HIS A 39 35.96 -18.45 -5.39
C HIS A 39 36.63 -18.30 -6.76
N GLY A 40 37.09 -17.10 -7.13
CA GLY A 40 37.88 -16.87 -8.34
C GLY A 40 37.17 -16.11 -9.43
N ASP A 41 37.15 -16.69 -10.65
CA ASP A 41 36.71 -15.99 -11.86
C ASP A 41 35.31 -15.36 -11.75
N LEU A 42 35.25 -14.02 -11.78
CA LEU A 42 33.99 -13.28 -11.66
C LEU A 42 33.11 -13.40 -12.90
N LYS A 43 33.71 -13.59 -14.07
CA LYS A 43 32.99 -13.59 -15.34
C LYS A 43 32.06 -14.79 -15.47
N GLU A 44 32.49 -15.96 -14.97
CA GLU A 44 31.74 -17.23 -15.04
C GLU A 44 31.18 -17.68 -13.69
N ASN A 45 31.31 -16.82 -12.67
CA ASN A 45 30.89 -17.12 -11.31
C ASN A 45 29.40 -16.87 -11.12
N ALA A 46 28.57 -17.92 -11.21
CA ALA A 46 27.12 -17.80 -11.08
C ALA A 46 26.68 -17.27 -9.73
N GLU A 47 27.37 -17.66 -8.65
CA GLU A 47 27.08 -17.18 -7.29
C GLU A 47 27.33 -15.67 -7.17
N TYR A 48 28.40 -15.18 -7.77
CA TYR A 48 28.71 -13.77 -7.80
C TYR A 48 27.65 -12.97 -8.55
N HIS A 49 27.25 -13.45 -9.74
CA HIS A 49 26.24 -12.77 -10.54
C HIS A 49 24.88 -12.75 -9.84
N ALA A 50 24.47 -13.84 -9.22
CA ALA A 50 23.23 -13.92 -8.46
C ALA A 50 23.24 -12.96 -7.27
N ALA A 51 24.35 -12.89 -6.53
CA ALA A 51 24.47 -11.99 -5.39
C ALA A 51 24.44 -10.51 -5.82
N ARG A 52 25.07 -10.19 -6.95
CA ARG A 52 25.06 -8.81 -7.52
C ARG A 52 23.66 -8.42 -7.96
N GLU A 53 22.93 -9.32 -8.58
CA GLU A 53 21.55 -9.09 -8.97
C GLU A 53 20.67 -8.83 -7.74
N GLN A 54 20.81 -9.64 -6.72
CA GLN A 54 20.10 -9.46 -5.46
C GLN A 54 20.43 -8.12 -4.81
N GLN A 55 21.71 -7.73 -4.83
CA GLN A 55 22.12 -6.41 -4.33
C GLN A 55 21.39 -5.28 -5.05
N GLY A 56 21.26 -5.40 -6.38
CA GLY A 56 20.53 -4.42 -7.19
C GLY A 56 19.08 -4.30 -6.76
N PHE A 57 18.41 -5.41 -6.50
CA PHE A 57 17.02 -5.40 -6.01
C PHE A 57 16.91 -4.76 -4.62
N ILE A 58 17.84 -5.07 -3.71
CA ILE A 58 17.84 -4.50 -2.37
C ILE A 58 18.04 -2.98 -2.42
N GLU A 59 19.07 -2.51 -3.15
CA GLU A 59 19.34 -1.07 -3.25
C GLU A 59 18.21 -0.32 -3.96
N GLY A 60 17.64 -0.91 -5.01
CA GLY A 60 16.51 -0.34 -5.72
C GLY A 60 15.28 -0.23 -4.82
N ARG A 61 15.00 -1.24 -4.02
CA ARG A 61 13.86 -1.21 -3.08
C ARG A 61 14.08 -0.18 -1.97
N ILE A 62 15.30 -0.04 -1.47
CA ILE A 62 15.64 1.00 -0.48
C ILE A 62 15.35 2.38 -1.04
N MET A 63 15.82 2.67 -2.26
CA MET A 63 15.58 3.96 -2.91
C MET A 63 14.10 4.22 -3.13
N GLU A 64 13.34 3.20 -3.55
CA GLU A 64 11.90 3.29 -3.76
C GLU A 64 11.16 3.63 -2.46
N ILE A 65 11.47 2.93 -1.37
CA ILE A 65 10.83 3.16 -0.07
C ILE A 65 11.19 4.55 0.46
N GLU A 66 12.46 4.94 0.38
CA GLU A 66 12.90 6.27 0.84
C GLU A 66 12.20 7.38 0.06
N GLY A 67 12.03 7.20 -1.25
CA GLY A 67 11.29 8.14 -2.09
C GLY A 67 9.82 8.24 -1.69
N LYS A 68 9.18 7.10 -1.46
CA LYS A 68 7.77 7.05 -1.04
C LYS A 68 7.57 7.69 0.33
N LEU A 69 8.42 7.38 1.30
CA LEU A 69 8.32 7.97 2.64
C LEU A 69 8.57 9.48 2.62
N SER A 70 9.48 9.96 1.79
CA SER A 70 9.76 11.41 1.69
C SER A 70 8.60 12.18 1.08
N ALA A 71 7.82 11.54 0.21
CA ALA A 71 6.66 12.15 -0.44
C ALA A 71 5.33 11.80 0.26
N ALA A 72 5.39 11.06 1.36
CA ALA A 72 4.19 10.60 2.05
C ALA A 72 3.49 11.71 2.83
N GLN A 73 2.17 11.72 2.74
CA GLN A 73 1.30 12.42 3.67
C GLN A 73 0.61 11.36 4.52
N VAL A 74 1.06 11.19 5.75
CA VAL A 74 0.49 10.18 6.64
C VAL A 74 -0.79 10.73 7.27
N ILE A 75 -1.88 10.00 7.09
CA ILE A 75 -3.20 10.39 7.56
C ILE A 75 -3.67 9.39 8.61
N ASP A 76 -3.97 9.90 9.80
CA ASP A 76 -4.50 9.10 10.91
C ASP A 76 -5.94 9.51 11.16
N VAL A 77 -6.89 8.71 10.64
CA VAL A 77 -8.31 9.01 10.79
C VAL A 77 -8.80 8.85 12.23
N THR A 78 -8.07 8.09 13.06
CA THR A 78 -8.45 7.92 14.46
C THR A 78 -8.34 9.21 15.28
N GLN A 79 -7.59 10.19 14.75
CA GLN A 79 -7.42 11.51 15.37
C GLN A 79 -8.41 12.55 14.82
N MET A 80 -9.30 12.15 13.92
CA MET A 80 -10.25 13.03 13.26
C MET A 80 -11.66 12.80 13.81
N GLU A 81 -12.45 13.89 13.84
CA GLU A 81 -13.86 13.79 14.19
C GLU A 81 -14.63 13.12 13.06
N ASN A 82 -15.40 12.09 13.38
CA ASN A 82 -16.18 11.34 12.40
C ASN A 82 -17.59 11.95 12.27
N GLU A 83 -17.83 12.66 11.18
CA GLU A 83 -19.13 13.25 10.85
C GLU A 83 -19.89 12.38 9.83
N GLY A 84 -19.45 11.17 9.57
CA GLY A 84 -20.06 10.25 8.61
C GLY A 84 -19.56 10.42 7.18
N ARG A 85 -18.56 11.25 6.96
CA ARG A 85 -17.99 11.49 5.62
C ARG A 85 -16.92 10.47 5.29
N VAL A 86 -16.94 9.97 4.06
CA VAL A 86 -15.90 9.09 3.55
C VAL A 86 -14.67 9.90 3.17
N ILE A 87 -13.57 9.62 3.84
CA ILE A 87 -12.26 10.24 3.56
C ILE A 87 -11.22 9.16 3.38
N PHE A 88 -10.02 9.54 2.93
CA PHE A 88 -8.90 8.62 2.87
C PHE A 88 -8.67 7.98 4.26
N GLY A 89 -8.43 6.67 4.27
CA GLY A 89 -8.19 5.93 5.51
C GLY A 89 -9.46 5.40 6.19
N ALA A 90 -10.63 5.89 5.78
CA ALA A 90 -11.90 5.46 6.37
C ALA A 90 -12.22 4.02 6.01
N THR A 91 -12.89 3.34 6.94
CA THR A 91 -13.47 2.00 6.71
C THR A 91 -14.95 2.18 6.44
N VAL A 92 -15.39 1.71 5.26
CA VAL A 92 -16.74 1.94 4.77
C VAL A 92 -17.48 0.62 4.64
N LYS A 93 -18.65 0.55 5.27
CA LYS A 93 -19.56 -0.59 5.11
C LYS A 93 -20.58 -0.25 4.04
N LEU A 94 -20.71 -1.15 3.06
CA LEU A 94 -21.57 -0.96 1.91
C LEU A 94 -22.62 -2.08 1.87
N SER A 95 -23.80 -1.75 1.34
CA SER A 95 -24.84 -2.73 1.04
C SER A 95 -25.10 -2.75 -0.46
N THR A 96 -25.20 -3.95 -1.03
CA THR A 96 -25.56 -4.14 -2.44
C THR A 96 -27.09 -4.25 -2.57
N ASP A 97 -27.60 -4.22 -3.82
CA ASP A 97 -29.02 -4.44 -4.10
C ASP A 97 -29.51 -5.82 -3.60
N ASP A 98 -28.61 -6.79 -3.56
CA ASP A 98 -28.90 -8.15 -3.08
C ASP A 98 -28.86 -8.25 -1.55
N HIS A 99 -28.76 -7.12 -0.85
CA HIS A 99 -28.59 -7.04 0.61
C HIS A 99 -27.34 -7.73 1.15
N LYS A 100 -26.31 -7.86 0.31
CA LYS A 100 -24.99 -8.31 0.74
C LYS A 100 -24.22 -7.15 1.33
N GLU A 101 -23.48 -7.42 2.38
CA GLU A 101 -22.62 -6.42 3.01
C GLU A 101 -21.18 -6.56 2.54
N LEU A 102 -20.56 -5.44 2.22
CA LEU A 102 -19.14 -5.33 1.90
C LEU A 102 -18.53 -4.34 2.87
N CYS A 103 -17.26 -4.53 3.19
CA CYS A 103 -16.54 -3.62 4.05
C CYS A 103 -15.15 -3.37 3.45
N TYR A 104 -14.83 -2.11 3.18
CA TYR A 104 -13.54 -1.75 2.59
C TYR A 104 -12.90 -0.62 3.36
N GLN A 105 -11.58 -0.68 3.51
CA GLN A 105 -10.79 0.45 3.97
C GLN A 105 -10.12 1.09 2.75
N ILE A 106 -10.18 2.42 2.65
CA ILE A 106 -9.54 3.18 1.57
C ILE A 106 -8.12 3.51 1.99
N VAL A 107 -7.16 2.98 1.26
CA VAL A 107 -5.72 3.09 1.58
C VAL A 107 -4.93 3.63 0.39
N GLY A 108 -3.63 3.86 0.58
CA GLY A 108 -2.73 4.24 -0.51
C GLY A 108 -2.55 3.10 -1.51
N GLU A 109 -2.12 3.44 -2.73
CA GLU A 109 -1.93 2.45 -3.80
C GLU A 109 -1.05 1.28 -3.38
N ASP A 110 0.02 1.56 -2.63
CA ASP A 110 0.98 0.54 -2.22
C ASP A 110 0.48 -0.34 -1.08
N GLU A 111 -0.58 0.09 -0.40
CA GLU A 111 -1.16 -0.62 0.73
C GLU A 111 -2.34 -1.51 0.32
N ALA A 112 -2.85 -1.33 -0.90
CA ALA A 112 -4.05 -2.01 -1.36
C ALA A 112 -3.87 -3.53 -1.36
N ASP A 113 -4.83 -4.24 -0.78
CA ASP A 113 -4.85 -5.70 -0.72
C ASP A 113 -6.30 -6.14 -0.58
N ILE A 114 -6.86 -6.65 -1.67
CA ILE A 114 -8.26 -7.06 -1.70
C ILE A 114 -8.55 -8.21 -0.73
N ASN A 115 -7.57 -9.05 -0.45
CA ASN A 115 -7.72 -10.14 0.51
C ASN A 115 -7.92 -9.63 1.95
N LEU A 116 -7.44 -8.41 2.23
CA LEU A 116 -7.62 -7.74 3.51
C LEU A 116 -8.70 -6.66 3.44
N ASN A 117 -9.48 -6.60 2.36
CA ASN A 117 -10.51 -5.59 2.12
C ASN A 117 -9.96 -4.16 2.14
N LYS A 118 -8.73 -3.99 1.66
CA LYS A 118 -8.08 -2.69 1.51
C LYS A 118 -8.06 -2.32 0.04
N ILE A 119 -8.75 -1.23 -0.30
CA ILE A 119 -8.83 -0.77 -1.69
C ILE A 119 -8.02 0.51 -1.87
N SER A 120 -7.41 0.63 -3.05
CA SER A 120 -6.64 1.82 -3.38
C SER A 120 -7.55 3.05 -3.48
N VAL A 121 -7.04 4.18 -3.00
CA VAL A 121 -7.69 5.49 -3.14
C VAL A 121 -7.98 5.82 -4.61
N THR A 122 -7.22 5.25 -5.54
CA THR A 122 -7.40 5.47 -6.98
C THR A 122 -8.36 4.47 -7.63
N SER A 123 -8.84 3.46 -6.88
CA SER A 123 -9.77 2.47 -7.42
C SER A 123 -11.12 3.09 -7.76
N PRO A 124 -11.88 2.50 -8.72
CA PRO A 124 -13.21 3.01 -9.06
C PRO A 124 -14.17 3.08 -7.86
N VAL A 125 -14.13 2.08 -6.98
CA VAL A 125 -14.97 2.05 -5.77
C VAL A 125 -14.60 3.21 -4.84
N ALA A 126 -13.32 3.38 -4.53
CA ALA A 126 -12.87 4.46 -3.66
C ALA A 126 -13.21 5.84 -4.22
N ARG A 127 -13.03 6.03 -5.53
CA ARG A 127 -13.35 7.31 -6.19
C ARG A 127 -14.84 7.65 -6.10
N ALA A 128 -15.70 6.63 -6.17
CA ALA A 128 -17.15 6.85 -6.05
C ALA A 128 -17.55 7.17 -4.61
N LEU A 129 -16.82 6.66 -3.63
CA LEU A 129 -17.15 6.80 -2.21
C LEU A 129 -16.63 8.08 -1.56
N ILE A 130 -15.40 8.51 -1.90
CA ILE A 130 -14.75 9.65 -1.26
C ILE A 130 -15.59 10.91 -1.41
N GLY A 131 -15.82 11.59 -0.28
CA GLY A 131 -16.62 12.80 -0.22
C GLY A 131 -18.11 12.55 0.01
N LYS A 132 -18.55 11.30 -0.03
CA LYS A 132 -19.94 10.93 0.25
C LYS A 132 -20.11 10.70 1.74
N TYR A 133 -21.34 10.55 2.16
CA TYR A 133 -21.71 10.44 3.57
C TYR A 133 -22.46 9.12 3.83
N GLU A 134 -22.42 8.70 5.08
CA GLU A 134 -23.28 7.65 5.57
C GLU A 134 -24.75 7.90 5.14
N GLY A 135 -25.39 6.86 4.61
CA GLY A 135 -26.77 6.96 4.09
C GLY A 135 -26.84 7.30 2.61
N ASP A 136 -25.76 7.73 1.99
CA ASP A 136 -25.75 8.05 0.56
C ASP A 136 -25.78 6.76 -0.28
N SER A 137 -26.38 6.88 -1.45
CA SER A 137 -26.31 5.85 -2.49
C SER A 137 -25.31 6.30 -3.56
N VAL A 138 -24.46 5.40 -4.00
CA VAL A 138 -23.44 5.68 -5.00
C VAL A 138 -23.49 4.67 -6.13
N ALA A 139 -23.11 5.07 -7.33
CA ALA A 139 -22.98 4.16 -8.47
C ALA A 139 -21.50 4.04 -8.82
N VAL A 140 -20.99 2.81 -8.80
CA VAL A 140 -19.60 2.55 -9.15
C VAL A 140 -19.56 2.12 -10.61
N GLN A 141 -18.79 2.82 -11.43
CA GLN A 141 -18.63 2.49 -12.84
C GLN A 141 -17.69 1.30 -13.00
N THR A 142 -18.17 0.24 -13.64
CA THR A 142 -17.38 -0.94 -13.97
C THR A 142 -17.50 -1.22 -15.47
N PRO A 143 -16.62 -2.08 -16.05
CA PRO A 143 -16.76 -2.49 -17.44
C PRO A 143 -18.11 -3.13 -17.75
N GLU A 144 -18.79 -3.70 -16.76
CA GLU A 144 -20.10 -4.35 -16.89
C GLU A 144 -21.26 -3.38 -16.67
N GLY A 145 -20.97 -2.08 -16.42
CA GLY A 145 -21.97 -1.06 -16.16
C GLY A 145 -21.86 -0.47 -14.74
N ALA A 146 -22.82 0.34 -14.39
CA ALA A 146 -22.87 0.97 -13.07
C ALA A 146 -23.45 0.02 -12.04
N ILE A 147 -22.76 -0.17 -10.93
CA ILE A 147 -23.20 -1.01 -9.82
C ILE A 147 -23.59 -0.11 -8.66
N PRO A 148 -24.84 -0.15 -8.18
CA PRO A 148 -25.26 0.69 -7.06
C PRO A 148 -24.87 0.09 -5.71
N TYR A 149 -24.43 0.97 -4.81
CA TYR A 149 -24.15 0.63 -3.41
C TYR A 149 -24.77 1.68 -2.49
N GLU A 150 -25.18 1.24 -1.31
CA GLU A 150 -25.58 2.14 -0.23
C GLU A 150 -24.48 2.18 0.82
N ILE A 151 -24.12 3.38 1.28
CA ILE A 151 -23.15 3.54 2.36
C ILE A 151 -23.88 3.36 3.68
N VAL A 152 -23.63 2.22 4.32
CA VAL A 152 -24.32 1.84 5.57
C VAL A 152 -23.66 2.50 6.77
N ALA A 153 -22.33 2.50 6.81
CA ALA A 153 -21.57 3.07 7.92
C ALA A 153 -20.20 3.54 7.47
N VAL A 154 -19.70 4.59 8.09
CA VAL A 154 -18.35 5.11 7.88
C VAL A 154 -17.64 5.12 9.23
N GLU A 155 -16.54 4.38 9.34
CA GLU A 155 -15.78 4.26 10.56
C GLU A 155 -14.36 4.81 10.39
N TYR A 156 -13.88 5.55 11.38
CA TYR A 156 -12.52 6.07 11.42
C TYR A 156 -11.73 5.26 12.46
N ILE A 157 -11.35 4.03 12.06
CA ILE A 157 -10.69 3.06 12.96
C ILE A 157 -9.32 2.60 12.46
#